data_c0a7c3af1dfbc76191b4f60cc208807f
#
_entry.id   c0a7c3af1dfbc76191b4f60cc208807f
#
_cell.length_a   1.000
_cell.length_b   1.000
_cell.length_c   1.000
_cell.angle_alpha   90.00
_cell.angle_beta   90.00
_cell.angle_gamma   90.00
#
_symmetry.space_group_name_H-M   'P 1'
#
loop_
_entity.id
_entity.type
_entity.pdbx_description
1 polymer ?
#
loop_
_entity_poly.entity_id
_entity_poly.type
_entity_poly.pdbx_seq_one_letter_code
_entity_poly.pdbx_strand_id
1 'polypeptide(L)'
;IINATSGISGAGRNLNPEKLFAAGTDNYQAYAVAKHRHYPEMLDQIHNMNRSIDLLFVPHLSSIERGIYSTHYVTLENLNLDHLYQIYNEYYDDSEFIKIINQTYPKVGQVNHTNNCMISLFSSSDKNDSSNLIIMSAIDNLVKGASGQAVQNMNIMFGLNESCGLT
;
A
#
# COMPACT_ATOMS: atom_id res chain seq x y z
N ILE A 1 6.82 10.65 -2.08
CA ILE A 1 6.59 10.01 -3.40
C ILE A 1 6.08 8.61 -3.16
N ILE A 2 5.02 8.19 -3.88
CA ILE A 2 4.47 6.84 -3.81
C ILE A 2 4.43 6.23 -5.21
N ASN A 3 5.11 5.10 -5.38
CA ASN A 3 4.95 4.21 -6.53
C ASN A 3 4.11 3.01 -6.11
N ALA A 4 2.99 2.76 -6.79
CA ALA A 4 2.15 1.61 -6.50
C ALA A 4 1.95 0.77 -7.77
N THR A 5 2.13 -0.53 -7.64
CA THR A 5 1.89 -1.50 -8.71
C THR A 5 0.67 -2.34 -8.37
N SER A 6 -0.35 -2.30 -9.21
CA SER A 6 -1.58 -3.09 -9.06
C SER A 6 -1.63 -4.23 -10.06
N GLY A 7 -2.14 -5.36 -9.60
CA GLY A 7 -2.52 -6.45 -10.48
C GLY A 7 -3.74 -6.11 -11.35
N ILE A 8 -3.91 -6.84 -12.46
CA ILE A 8 -4.96 -6.61 -13.46
C ILE A 8 -6.37 -6.78 -12.93
N SER A 9 -6.58 -7.63 -11.92
CA SER A 9 -7.92 -7.83 -11.31
C SER A 9 -8.50 -6.56 -10.70
N GLY A 10 -7.66 -5.58 -10.32
CA GLY A 10 -8.09 -4.26 -9.86
C GLY A 10 -8.79 -3.41 -10.93
N ALA A 11 -8.65 -3.80 -12.19
CA ALA A 11 -9.30 -3.13 -13.32
C ALA A 11 -10.83 -3.34 -13.36
N GLY A 12 -11.37 -4.29 -12.58
CA GLY A 12 -12.78 -4.63 -12.57
C GLY A 12 -13.28 -5.25 -13.89
N ARG A 13 -14.60 -5.26 -14.09
CA ARG A 13 -15.22 -5.87 -15.28
C ARG A 13 -15.07 -5.05 -16.58
N ASN A 14 -14.73 -3.78 -16.48
CA ASN A 14 -14.53 -2.91 -17.63
C ASN A 14 -13.13 -3.12 -18.22
N LEU A 15 -13.00 -4.14 -19.04
CA LEU A 15 -11.79 -4.42 -19.82
C LEU A 15 -11.75 -3.47 -21.01
N ASN A 16 -11.06 -2.36 -20.87
CA ASN A 16 -10.66 -1.57 -22.06
C ASN A 16 -9.46 -2.25 -22.75
N PRO A 17 -9.16 -1.89 -24.02
CA PRO A 17 -8.06 -2.49 -24.78
C PRO A 17 -6.70 -2.44 -24.04
N GLU A 18 -6.42 -1.37 -23.30
CA GLU A 18 -5.17 -1.22 -22.53
C GLU A 18 -5.06 -2.25 -21.40
N LYS A 19 -6.18 -2.54 -20.73
CA LYS A 19 -6.27 -3.54 -19.66
C LYS A 19 -6.21 -4.97 -20.21
N LEU A 20 -6.86 -5.22 -21.35
CA LEU A 20 -6.76 -6.50 -22.08
C LEU A 20 -5.34 -6.75 -22.57
N PHE A 21 -4.65 -5.72 -23.03
CA PHE A 21 -3.26 -5.80 -23.46
C PHE A 21 -2.33 -6.13 -22.27
N ALA A 22 -2.57 -5.52 -21.12
CA ALA A 22 -1.82 -5.84 -19.89
C ALA A 22 -2.10 -7.27 -19.39
N ALA A 23 -3.31 -7.80 -19.58
CA ALA A 23 -3.70 -9.15 -19.13
C ALA A 23 -3.08 -10.29 -19.97
N GLY A 24 -2.73 -10.04 -21.21
CA GLY A 24 -2.28 -11.05 -22.16
C GLY A 24 -0.77 -11.07 -22.46
N THR A 25 -0.01 -10.15 -21.89
CA THR A 25 1.41 -9.94 -22.19
C THR A 25 2.22 -9.66 -20.93
N ASP A 26 3.52 -9.90 -20.99
CA ASP A 26 4.48 -9.51 -19.93
C ASP A 26 4.62 -7.98 -19.87
N ASN A 27 3.51 -7.26 -19.69
CA ASN A 27 3.47 -5.82 -19.75
C ASN A 27 3.43 -5.19 -18.35
N TYR A 28 4.17 -4.12 -18.20
CA TYR A 28 4.24 -3.29 -17.02
C TYR A 28 4.23 -1.82 -17.45
N GLN A 29 3.25 -1.04 -17.03
CA GLN A 29 3.14 0.34 -17.45
C GLN A 29 2.55 1.25 -16.39
N ALA A 30 2.97 2.51 -16.37
CA ALA A 30 2.29 3.54 -15.59
C ALA A 30 0.92 3.85 -16.21
N TYR A 31 -0.06 4.19 -15.37
CA TYR A 31 -1.37 4.63 -15.83
C TYR A 31 -1.88 5.79 -14.98
N ALA A 32 -2.74 6.61 -15.53
CA ALA A 32 -3.40 7.72 -14.82
C ALA A 32 -2.44 8.60 -13.97
N VAL A 33 -1.21 8.80 -14.42
CA VAL A 33 -0.22 9.65 -13.73
C VAL A 33 -0.78 11.05 -13.57
N ALA A 34 -0.71 11.60 -12.34
CA ALA A 34 -1.29 12.90 -11.95
C ALA A 34 -2.81 13.07 -12.20
N LYS A 35 -3.53 11.98 -12.52
CA LYS A 35 -4.98 11.99 -12.82
C LYS A 35 -5.72 10.81 -12.17
N HIS A 36 -5.08 10.07 -11.27
CA HIS A 36 -5.71 8.92 -10.63
C HIS A 36 -6.87 9.37 -9.74
N ARG A 37 -8.01 8.68 -9.85
CA ARG A 37 -9.24 9.04 -9.13
C ARG A 37 -9.11 9.05 -7.59
N HIS A 38 -8.20 8.26 -7.03
CA HIS A 38 -7.95 8.20 -5.59
C HIS A 38 -6.93 9.26 -5.11
N TYR A 39 -6.29 10.00 -6.03
CA TYR A 39 -5.31 11.00 -5.65
C TYR A 39 -5.87 12.07 -4.68
N PRO A 40 -7.07 12.67 -4.93
CA PRO A 40 -7.64 13.64 -4.01
C PRO A 40 -7.91 13.06 -2.61
N GLU A 41 -8.39 11.82 -2.53
CA GLU A 41 -8.64 11.13 -1.27
C GLU A 41 -7.36 10.89 -0.47
N MET A 42 -6.30 10.39 -1.13
CA MET A 42 -4.99 10.21 -0.49
C MET A 42 -4.40 11.52 0.01
N LEU A 43 -4.50 12.58 -0.81
CA LEU A 43 -4.00 13.91 -0.46
C LEU A 43 -4.76 14.48 0.74
N ASP A 44 -6.08 14.33 0.76
CA ASP A 44 -6.93 14.77 1.87
C ASP A 44 -6.53 14.09 3.19
N GLN A 45 -6.32 12.76 3.18
CA GLN A 45 -5.86 12.03 4.37
C GLN A 45 -4.48 12.50 4.85
N ILE A 46 -3.55 12.75 3.94
CA ILE A 46 -2.23 13.31 4.30
C ILE A 46 -2.37 14.72 4.86
N HIS A 47 -3.18 15.56 4.24
CA HIS A 47 -3.40 16.94 4.68
C HIS A 47 -4.15 17.06 6.01
N ASN A 48 -4.96 16.07 6.37
CA ASN A 48 -5.57 15.99 7.70
C ASN A 48 -4.53 15.76 8.81
N MET A 49 -3.41 15.13 8.48
CA MET A 49 -2.28 14.95 9.41
C MET A 49 -1.31 16.14 9.35
N ASN A 50 -0.90 16.53 8.15
CA ASN A 50 0.02 17.65 7.94
C ASN A 50 -0.15 18.25 6.53
N ARG A 51 -0.65 19.48 6.48
CA ARG A 51 -0.90 20.21 5.22
C ARG A 51 0.35 20.64 4.45
N SER A 52 1.52 20.58 5.07
CA SER A 52 2.78 20.92 4.41
C SER A 52 3.38 19.77 3.59
N ILE A 53 2.77 18.59 3.63
CA ILE A 53 3.27 17.43 2.90
C ILE A 53 2.64 17.39 1.51
N ASP A 54 3.49 17.40 0.49
CA ASP A 54 3.09 17.18 -0.90
C ASP A 54 3.11 15.68 -1.23
N LEU A 55 2.14 15.25 -2.04
CA LEU A 55 2.04 13.89 -2.53
C LEU A 55 2.35 13.82 -4.03
N LEU A 56 3.33 13.00 -4.41
CA LEU A 56 3.50 12.54 -5.78
C LEU A 56 3.13 11.06 -5.85
N PHE A 57 2.08 10.73 -6.60
CA PHE A 57 1.59 9.36 -6.77
C PHE A 57 1.72 8.89 -8.22
N VAL A 58 2.41 7.77 -8.41
CA VAL A 58 2.62 7.15 -9.73
C VAL A 58 2.14 5.70 -9.70
N PRO A 59 0.90 5.45 -10.12
CA PRO A 59 0.37 4.08 -10.20
C PRO A 59 0.85 3.36 -11.46
N HIS A 60 1.08 2.05 -11.31
CA HIS A 60 1.45 1.14 -12.38
C HIS A 60 0.49 -0.04 -12.43
N LEU A 61 0.25 -0.54 -13.63
CA LEU A 61 -0.45 -1.78 -13.89
C LEU A 61 0.56 -2.84 -14.31
N SER A 62 0.44 -4.03 -13.73
CA SER A 62 1.29 -5.18 -14.01
C SER A 62 0.43 -6.35 -14.47
N SER A 63 1.05 -7.29 -15.20
CA SER A 63 0.42 -8.55 -15.64
C SER A 63 0.14 -9.54 -14.50
N ILE A 64 0.57 -9.28 -13.26
CA ILE A 64 0.18 -10.12 -12.14
C ILE A 64 -1.35 -10.08 -11.95
N GLU A 65 -1.93 -11.22 -11.61
CA GLU A 65 -3.37 -11.30 -11.46
C GLU A 65 -3.88 -10.47 -10.27
N ARG A 66 -3.29 -10.65 -9.10
CA ARG A 66 -3.72 -10.07 -7.83
C ARG A 66 -2.61 -9.34 -7.12
N GLY A 67 -3.03 -8.39 -6.30
CA GLY A 67 -2.24 -7.67 -5.32
C GLY A 67 -1.92 -6.24 -5.70
N ILE A 68 -1.59 -5.48 -4.67
CA ILE A 68 -0.97 -4.16 -4.79
C ILE A 68 0.33 -4.18 -4.01
N TYR A 69 1.39 -3.76 -4.67
CA TYR A 69 2.67 -3.50 -4.04
C TYR A 69 2.97 -2.01 -4.12
N SER A 70 3.24 -1.36 -2.99
CA SER A 70 3.59 0.05 -3.00
C SER A 70 4.93 0.32 -2.33
N THR A 71 5.66 1.29 -2.87
CA THR A 71 6.91 1.80 -2.33
C THR A 71 6.77 3.31 -2.13
N HIS A 72 6.98 3.74 -0.90
CA HIS A 72 6.90 5.13 -0.49
C HIS A 72 8.30 5.64 -0.18
N TYR A 73 8.62 6.82 -0.66
CA TYR A 73 9.89 7.50 -0.43
C TYR A 73 9.63 8.76 0.38
N VAL A 74 10.22 8.83 1.55
CA VAL A 74 10.06 9.95 2.49
C VAL A 74 11.44 10.44 2.90
N THR A 75 11.68 11.73 2.78
CA THR A 75 12.91 12.35 3.30
C THR A 75 12.66 12.79 4.74
N LEU A 76 13.52 12.36 5.64
CA LEU A 76 13.47 12.68 7.06
C LEU A 76 14.79 13.27 7.52
N GLU A 77 14.70 14.21 8.46
CA GLU A 77 15.86 14.65 9.24
C GLU A 77 16.08 13.68 10.40
N ASN A 78 17.33 13.32 10.68
CA ASN A 78 17.71 12.45 11.81
C ASN A 78 17.00 11.10 11.83
N LEU A 79 16.96 10.39 10.71
CA LEU A 79 16.30 9.08 10.60
C LEU A 79 16.99 8.06 11.51
N ASN A 80 16.23 7.47 12.41
CA ASN A 80 16.59 6.30 13.20
C ASN A 80 15.64 5.16 12.86
N LEU A 81 16.10 4.16 12.10
CA LEU A 81 15.27 3.08 11.59
C LEU A 81 14.72 2.18 12.71
N ASP A 82 15.52 1.89 13.74
CA ASP A 82 15.09 1.05 14.86
C ASP A 82 13.98 1.73 15.67
N HIS A 83 14.11 3.04 15.87
CA HIS A 83 13.05 3.83 16.53
C HIS A 83 11.77 3.88 15.69
N LEU A 84 11.87 3.98 14.36
CA LEU A 84 10.70 3.92 13.48
C LEU A 84 10.03 2.55 13.53
N TYR A 85 10.79 1.46 13.53
CA TYR A 85 10.22 0.13 13.74
C TYR A 85 9.50 0.00 15.07
N GLN A 86 10.05 0.57 16.14
CA GLN A 86 9.38 0.60 17.45
C GLN A 86 8.05 1.35 17.34
N ILE A 87 8.02 2.56 16.77
CA ILE A 87 6.80 3.36 16.58
C ILE A 87 5.74 2.57 15.78
N TYR A 88 6.14 1.93 14.68
CA TYR A 88 5.19 1.17 13.86
C TYR A 88 4.64 -0.05 14.60
N ASN A 89 5.47 -0.79 15.33
CA ASN A 89 5.02 -1.92 16.12
C ASN A 89 4.06 -1.49 17.24
N GLU A 90 4.38 -0.42 17.98
CA GLU A 90 3.51 0.11 19.03
C GLU A 90 2.18 0.64 18.45
N TYR A 91 2.22 1.35 17.31
CA TYR A 91 1.01 1.91 16.69
C TYR A 91 0.05 0.83 16.16
N TYR A 92 0.59 -0.28 15.66
CA TYR A 92 -0.18 -1.35 15.05
C TYR A 92 -0.29 -2.62 15.92
N ASP A 93 0.09 -2.55 17.21
CA ASP A 93 0.08 -3.70 18.13
C ASP A 93 -1.30 -4.37 18.23
N ASP A 94 -2.35 -3.56 18.33
CA ASP A 94 -3.75 -4.00 18.38
C ASP A 94 -4.37 -4.25 16.98
N SER A 95 -3.63 -4.06 15.89
CA SER A 95 -4.17 -4.19 14.53
C SER A 95 -4.07 -5.61 14.01
N GLU A 96 -5.19 -6.30 13.94
CA GLU A 96 -5.24 -7.73 13.58
C GLU A 96 -4.64 -8.04 12.19
N PHE A 97 -4.84 -7.13 11.23
CA PHE A 97 -4.47 -7.34 9.82
C PHE A 97 -3.18 -6.63 9.40
N ILE A 98 -2.55 -5.84 10.26
CA ILE A 98 -1.28 -5.17 9.92
C ILE A 98 -0.11 -6.01 10.42
N LYS A 99 0.82 -6.31 9.52
CA LYS A 99 2.01 -7.11 9.82
C LYS A 99 3.26 -6.29 9.51
N ILE A 100 3.92 -5.80 10.55
CA ILE A 100 5.22 -5.14 10.42
C ILE A 100 6.28 -6.22 10.31
N ILE A 101 7.00 -6.25 9.20
CA ILE A 101 8.06 -7.23 8.96
C ILE A 101 9.42 -6.54 8.95
N ASN A 102 10.39 -7.12 9.65
CA ASN A 102 11.72 -6.54 9.80
C ASN A 102 12.72 -7.26 8.89
N GLN A 103 13.66 -6.51 8.29
CA GLN A 103 14.81 -7.00 7.50
C GLN A 103 14.44 -7.89 6.30
N THR A 104 13.18 -7.84 5.84
CA THR A 104 12.73 -8.58 4.66
C THR A 104 11.71 -7.76 3.88
N TYR A 105 11.43 -8.16 2.63
CA TYR A 105 10.52 -7.44 1.76
C TYR A 105 9.13 -8.08 1.80
N PRO A 106 8.05 -7.29 1.87
CA PRO A 106 6.69 -7.82 1.70
C PRO A 106 6.57 -8.41 0.29
N LYS A 107 5.79 -9.47 0.18
CA LYS A 107 5.53 -10.13 -1.11
C LYS A 107 4.03 -10.22 -1.33
N VAL A 108 3.58 -9.86 -2.52
CA VAL A 108 2.16 -9.94 -2.90
C VAL A 108 1.60 -11.34 -2.67
N GLY A 109 2.35 -12.39 -3.02
CA GLY A 109 1.92 -13.77 -2.82
C GLY A 109 1.70 -14.19 -1.35
N GLN A 110 2.25 -13.45 -0.38
CA GLN A 110 2.06 -13.73 1.05
C GLN A 110 0.74 -13.17 1.61
N VAL A 111 0.15 -12.20 0.91
CA VAL A 111 -1.09 -11.51 1.32
C VAL A 111 -2.28 -11.84 0.43
N ASN A 112 -2.07 -12.53 -0.69
CA ASN A 112 -3.15 -12.93 -1.59
C ASN A 112 -4.21 -13.75 -0.86
N HIS A 113 -5.48 -13.43 -1.12
CA HIS A 113 -6.67 -14.04 -0.53
C HIS A 113 -6.82 -13.77 0.99
N THR A 114 -6.06 -12.86 1.56
CA THR A 114 -6.17 -12.46 2.96
C THR A 114 -6.50 -10.97 3.10
N ASN A 115 -6.99 -10.58 4.27
CA ASN A 115 -7.18 -9.17 4.61
C ASN A 115 -5.91 -8.52 5.20
N ASN A 116 -4.76 -9.18 5.11
CA ASN A 116 -3.51 -8.68 5.66
C ASN A 116 -2.90 -7.56 4.82
N CYS A 117 -2.24 -6.64 5.52
CA CYS A 117 -1.31 -5.66 4.96
C CYS A 117 0.06 -5.90 5.57
N MET A 118 1.06 -6.21 4.76
CA MET A 118 2.44 -6.33 5.20
C MET A 118 3.17 -5.03 4.94
N ILE A 119 3.92 -4.55 5.94
CA ILE A 119 4.70 -3.31 5.86
C ILE A 119 6.13 -3.58 6.29
N SER A 120 7.09 -3.03 5.55
CA SER A 120 8.50 -3.02 5.95
C SER A 120 9.13 -1.65 5.73
N LEU A 121 10.14 -1.35 6.53
CA LEU A 121 10.87 -0.08 6.53
C LEU A 121 12.33 -0.33 6.17
N PHE A 122 12.89 0.55 5.35
CA PHE A 122 14.31 0.56 5.01
C PHE A 122 14.81 1.99 5.03
N SER A 123 16.09 2.16 5.28
CA SER A 123 16.77 3.45 5.14
C SER A 123 17.80 3.37 4.03
N SER A 124 17.88 4.39 3.19
CA SER A 124 19.09 4.66 2.43
C SER A 124 19.81 5.83 3.09
N SER A 125 20.92 5.56 3.75
CA SER A 125 21.77 6.61 4.31
C SER A 125 22.79 7.02 3.25
N ASP A 126 22.59 8.19 2.65
CA ASP A 126 23.72 8.90 2.05
C ASP A 126 24.49 9.64 3.15
N LYS A 127 25.81 9.76 2.98
CA LYS A 127 26.72 10.38 3.96
C LYS A 127 26.51 11.88 4.20
N ASN A 128 25.44 12.45 3.64
CA ASN A 128 25.09 13.87 3.73
C ASN A 128 23.75 14.03 4.42
N ASP A 129 23.73 14.11 5.73
CA ASP A 129 22.65 14.53 6.66
C ASP A 129 21.14 14.31 6.30
N SER A 130 20.77 14.00 5.09
CA SER A 130 19.43 13.65 4.70
C SER A 130 19.30 12.14 4.48
N SER A 131 18.50 11.50 5.32
CA SER A 131 18.22 10.07 5.20
C SER A 131 16.87 9.86 4.53
N ASN A 132 16.81 8.97 3.53
CA ASN A 132 15.56 8.59 2.93
C ASN A 132 15.01 7.34 3.62
N LEU A 133 13.80 7.45 4.14
CA LEU A 133 12.99 6.32 4.56
C LEU A 133 12.28 5.75 3.35
N ILE A 134 12.38 4.44 3.17
CA ILE A 134 11.65 3.67 2.16
C ILE A 134 10.66 2.78 2.91
N ILE A 135 9.37 2.99 2.68
CA ILE A 135 8.30 2.16 3.23
C ILE A 135 7.75 1.31 2.10
N MET A 136 7.75 0.00 2.29
CA MET A 136 7.17 -0.93 1.32
C MET A 136 5.94 -1.58 1.93
N SER A 137 4.88 -1.73 1.13
CA SER A 137 3.71 -2.48 1.57
C SER A 137 3.15 -3.38 0.48
N ALA A 138 2.49 -4.46 0.92
CA ALA A 138 1.78 -5.38 0.05
C ALA A 138 0.40 -5.71 0.64
N ILE A 139 -0.61 -5.72 -0.22
CA ILE A 139 -1.99 -6.12 0.10
C ILE A 139 -2.59 -6.95 -1.04
N ASP A 140 -3.63 -7.72 -0.77
CA ASP A 140 -4.54 -8.22 -1.80
C ASP A 140 -5.47 -7.08 -2.25
N ASN A 141 -5.44 -6.74 -3.53
CA ASN A 141 -6.22 -5.63 -4.08
C ASN A 141 -7.74 -5.86 -4.10
N LEU A 142 -8.19 -7.12 -4.04
CA LEU A 142 -9.62 -7.48 -4.04
C LEU A 142 -10.15 -7.75 -2.62
N VAL A 143 -9.29 -8.10 -1.68
CA VAL A 143 -9.65 -8.34 -0.27
C VAL A 143 -9.36 -7.08 0.54
N LYS A 144 -8.13 -6.87 1.03
CA LYS A 144 -7.77 -5.67 1.82
C LYS A 144 -8.00 -4.37 1.05
N GLY A 145 -7.72 -4.38 -0.25
CA GLY A 145 -7.93 -3.23 -1.13
C GLY A 145 -9.39 -2.97 -1.53
N ALA A 146 -10.32 -3.87 -1.22
CA ALA A 146 -11.73 -3.75 -1.65
C ALA A 146 -12.71 -4.40 -0.67
N SER A 147 -13.17 -5.64 -0.97
CA SER A 147 -14.27 -6.28 -0.24
C SER A 147 -13.94 -6.59 1.21
N GLY A 148 -12.71 -7.00 1.50
CA GLY A 148 -12.28 -7.30 2.86
C GLY A 148 -12.26 -6.06 3.75
N GLN A 149 -11.80 -4.93 3.23
CA GLN A 149 -11.86 -3.66 3.96
C GLN A 149 -13.31 -3.21 4.21
N ALA A 150 -14.21 -3.45 3.26
CA ALA A 150 -15.62 -3.13 3.46
C ALA A 150 -16.25 -3.97 4.59
N VAL A 151 -15.93 -5.28 4.65
CA VAL A 151 -16.37 -6.17 5.73
C VAL A 151 -15.74 -5.75 7.06
N GLN A 152 -14.45 -5.46 7.09
CA GLN A 152 -13.76 -4.97 8.29
C GLN A 152 -14.39 -3.69 8.84
N ASN A 153 -14.67 -2.71 7.97
CA ASN A 153 -15.35 -1.47 8.36
C ASN A 153 -16.75 -1.74 8.91
N MET A 154 -17.52 -2.65 8.28
CA MET A 154 -18.82 -3.07 8.78
C MET A 154 -18.71 -3.68 10.18
N ASN A 155 -17.76 -4.60 10.38
CA ASN A 155 -17.55 -5.24 11.68
C ASN A 155 -17.28 -4.19 12.77
N ILE A 156 -16.38 -3.24 12.52
CA ILE A 156 -16.05 -2.14 13.45
C ILE A 156 -17.31 -1.28 13.73
N MET A 157 -18.04 -0.88 12.69
CA MET A 157 -19.23 -0.02 12.82
C MET A 157 -20.34 -0.67 13.64
N PHE A 158 -20.48 -2.00 13.58
CA PHE A 158 -21.49 -2.75 14.33
C PHE A 158 -20.97 -3.36 15.64
N GLY A 159 -19.74 -3.05 16.05
CA GLY A 159 -19.16 -3.58 17.30
C GLY A 159 -18.91 -5.09 17.27
N LEU A 160 -18.77 -5.68 16.09
CA LEU A 160 -18.37 -7.08 15.91
C LEU A 160 -16.85 -7.20 16.02
N ASN A 161 -16.37 -8.45 16.23
CA ASN A 161 -14.94 -8.70 16.09
C ASN A 161 -14.46 -8.31 14.69
N GLU A 162 -13.39 -7.54 14.63
CA GLU A 162 -12.85 -6.94 13.39
C GLU A 162 -12.59 -7.98 12.29
N SER A 163 -12.14 -9.19 12.68
CA SER A 163 -11.86 -10.30 11.76
C SER A 163 -13.06 -11.18 11.40
N CYS A 164 -14.26 -10.89 11.89
CA CYS A 164 -15.42 -11.72 11.62
C CYS A 164 -15.66 -11.89 10.12
N GLY A 165 -15.55 -13.14 9.62
CA GLY A 165 -15.68 -13.47 8.18
C GLY A 165 -14.48 -13.06 7.31
N LEU A 166 -13.36 -12.67 7.91
CA LEU A 166 -12.10 -12.33 7.24
C LEU A 166 -10.98 -13.30 7.63
N THR A 167 -10.00 -13.46 6.74
CA THR A 167 -8.80 -14.28 6.94
C THR A 167 -7.54 -13.48 6.63
#